data_7cd03828c8256bfade8e8cdaf75450b5
#
_entry.id   7cd03828c8256bfade8e8cdaf75450b5
#
_cell.length_a   1.000
_cell.length_b   1.000
_cell.length_c   1.000
_cell.angle_alpha   90.00
_cell.angle_beta   90.00
_cell.angle_gamma   90.00
#
_symmetry.space_group_name_H-M   'P 1'
#
loop_
_entity.id
_entity.type
_entity.pdbx_description
1 polymer ?
#
loop_
_entity_poly.entity_id
_entity_poly.type
_entity_poly.pdbx_seq_one_letter_code
_entity_poly.pdbx_strand_id
1 'polypeptide(L)'
;MKNGSGRNAVAGRVLAAMLAVGMAAMATVASAAEPRVVKLKGSDTMQYDVKVIQATPGEALKVTLTAVSSMAKAEMAHNFVLLAKGTNADSFAMEAAMARNDGYIPKSKAASILAQTKLAGGGETVEVIFNAPKEPGEYMYICTFPGHYIGGMKGKLI
;
A
#
# COMPACT_ATOMS: atom_id res chain seq x y z
N MET A 1 69.83 72.63 -14.78
CA MET A 1 69.89 72.21 -16.22
C MET A 1 69.09 70.97 -16.42
N LYS A 2 68.13 71.09 -17.36
CA LYS A 2 67.44 69.99 -18.15
C LYS A 2 66.59 68.99 -17.37
N ASN A 3 65.32 69.10 -17.43
CA ASN A 3 64.38 68.65 -18.51
C ASN A 3 64.12 67.12 -18.53
N GLY A 4 62.92 66.83 -18.44
CA GLY A 4 62.32 65.67 -19.11
C GLY A 4 61.05 65.19 -18.47
N SER A 5 59.96 65.78 -18.87
CA SER A 5 58.83 65.16 -19.63
C SER A 5 58.34 63.81 -19.05
N GLY A 6 57.27 63.78 -18.45
CA GLY A 6 55.88 63.62 -18.78
C GLY A 6 55.57 62.38 -19.53
N ARG A 7 54.72 61.54 -18.95
CA ARG A 7 53.73 60.78 -19.77
C ARG A 7 52.71 60.12 -18.83
N ASN A 8 51.54 60.69 -18.88
CA ASN A 8 50.36 60.12 -18.26
C ASN A 8 50.01 58.78 -18.94
N ALA A 9 49.90 57.72 -18.18
CA ALA A 9 49.24 56.48 -18.64
C ALA A 9 47.96 56.36 -17.87
N VAL A 10 46.85 56.58 -18.57
CA VAL A 10 45.51 56.34 -18.13
C VAL A 10 45.27 54.80 -18.19
N ALA A 11 45.27 54.15 -17.02
CA ALA A 11 44.88 52.74 -16.96
C ALA A 11 43.36 52.62 -16.90
N GLY A 12 42.77 52.19 -18.02
CA GLY A 12 41.38 51.86 -18.08
C GLY A 12 41.01 50.62 -17.23
N ARG A 13 40.14 50.85 -16.29
CA ARG A 13 39.53 49.77 -15.51
C ARG A 13 38.43 49.10 -16.37
N VAL A 14 38.72 47.92 -16.89
CA VAL A 14 37.71 47.03 -17.52
C VAL A 14 36.95 46.36 -16.39
N LEU A 15 35.69 46.77 -16.21
CA LEU A 15 34.76 46.16 -15.28
C LEU A 15 34.18 44.89 -15.95
N ALA A 16 34.69 43.73 -15.62
CA ALA A 16 34.10 42.46 -16.04
C ALA A 16 32.87 42.15 -15.18
N ALA A 17 31.69 42.40 -15.72
CA ALA A 17 30.43 41.96 -15.11
C ALA A 17 30.27 40.45 -15.36
N MET A 18 30.50 39.63 -14.33
CA MET A 18 30.11 38.20 -14.36
C MET A 18 28.61 38.10 -14.12
N LEU A 19 27.87 37.76 -15.16
CA LEU A 19 26.46 37.29 -15.05
C LEU A 19 26.48 35.89 -14.45
N ALA A 20 26.19 35.74 -13.17
CA ALA A 20 25.88 34.48 -12.58
C ALA A 20 24.44 34.07 -12.96
N VAL A 21 24.31 33.20 -13.97
CA VAL A 21 23.02 32.54 -14.31
C VAL A 21 22.77 31.50 -13.24
N GLY A 22 21.92 31.84 -12.25
CA GLY A 22 21.43 30.90 -11.27
C GLY A 22 20.43 29.93 -11.91
N MET A 23 20.86 28.71 -12.18
CA MET A 23 19.95 27.61 -12.50
C MET A 23 19.17 27.22 -11.25
N ALA A 24 17.95 27.74 -11.09
CA ALA A 24 17.01 27.24 -10.12
C ALA A 24 16.55 25.83 -10.54
N ALA A 25 17.08 24.81 -9.87
CA ALA A 25 16.58 23.45 -10.02
C ALA A 25 15.16 23.39 -9.45
N MET A 26 14.14 23.39 -10.29
CA MET A 26 12.78 23.10 -9.89
C MET A 26 12.72 21.64 -9.50
N ALA A 27 12.69 21.34 -8.21
CA ALA A 27 12.37 20.02 -7.69
C ALA A 27 10.88 19.75 -8.01
N THR A 28 10.63 18.90 -8.98
CA THR A 28 9.29 18.39 -9.24
C THR A 28 8.91 17.49 -8.07
N VAL A 29 8.01 17.97 -7.21
CA VAL A 29 7.38 17.16 -6.17
C VAL A 29 6.47 16.18 -6.89
N ALA A 30 6.90 14.92 -7.01
CA ALA A 30 6.04 13.86 -7.51
C ALA A 30 4.88 13.71 -6.53
N SER A 31 3.69 14.16 -6.92
CA SER A 31 2.47 13.89 -6.17
C SER A 31 2.25 12.37 -6.17
N ALA A 32 2.27 11.76 -4.98
CA ALA A 32 1.87 10.38 -4.86
C ALA A 32 0.40 10.26 -5.32
N ALA A 33 0.15 9.43 -6.32
CA ALA A 33 -1.21 9.21 -6.80
C ALA A 33 -2.07 8.62 -5.66
N GLU A 34 -3.31 9.09 -5.55
CA GLU A 34 -4.27 8.54 -4.58
C GLU A 34 -4.47 7.04 -4.81
N PRO A 35 -4.52 6.22 -3.73
CA PRO A 35 -4.73 4.79 -3.85
C PRO A 35 -6.04 4.47 -4.55
N ARG A 36 -6.03 3.55 -5.52
CA ARG A 36 -7.26 3.06 -6.14
C ARG A 36 -8.09 2.27 -5.13
N VAL A 37 -9.35 2.65 -4.99
CA VAL A 37 -10.26 2.01 -4.04
C VAL A 37 -10.85 0.73 -4.63
N VAL A 38 -10.69 -0.38 -3.89
CA VAL A 38 -11.34 -1.67 -4.15
C VAL A 38 -12.35 -1.91 -3.04
N LYS A 39 -13.63 -1.98 -3.39
CA LYS A 39 -14.72 -2.22 -2.44
C LYS A 39 -15.06 -3.70 -2.43
N LEU A 40 -14.99 -4.33 -1.26
CA LEU A 40 -15.38 -5.71 -1.00
C LEU A 40 -16.57 -5.74 -0.05
N LYS A 41 -17.44 -6.74 -0.23
CA LYS A 41 -18.44 -7.13 0.76
C LYS A 41 -18.19 -8.56 1.19
N GLY A 42 -18.28 -8.81 2.49
CA GLY A 42 -18.34 -10.15 3.07
C GLY A 42 -19.74 -10.43 3.56
N SER A 43 -20.29 -11.60 3.26
CA SER A 43 -21.67 -11.97 3.60
C SER A 43 -21.73 -13.20 4.50
N ASP A 44 -22.91 -13.45 5.08
CA ASP A 44 -23.20 -14.62 5.93
C ASP A 44 -23.06 -15.96 5.18
N THR A 45 -22.99 -15.94 3.85
CA THR A 45 -22.65 -17.12 3.05
C THR A 45 -21.17 -17.45 3.03
N MET A 46 -20.35 -16.76 3.84
CA MET A 46 -18.89 -16.89 3.90
C MET A 46 -18.24 -16.69 2.53
N GLN A 47 -18.64 -15.62 1.84
CA GLN A 47 -18.12 -15.26 0.52
C GLN A 47 -17.80 -13.79 0.43
N TYR A 48 -16.75 -13.46 -0.34
CA TYR A 48 -16.57 -12.11 -0.87
C TYR A 48 -17.36 -11.97 -2.17
N ASP A 49 -17.90 -10.78 -2.42
CA ASP A 49 -18.56 -10.42 -3.69
C ASP A 49 -17.55 -10.25 -4.84
N VAL A 50 -16.32 -9.85 -4.55
CA VAL A 50 -15.23 -9.78 -5.53
C VAL A 50 -14.29 -10.95 -5.29
N LYS A 51 -14.05 -11.75 -6.34
CA LYS A 51 -13.15 -12.93 -6.29
C LYS A 51 -11.80 -12.69 -6.96
N VAL A 52 -11.71 -11.66 -7.79
CA VAL A 52 -10.47 -11.29 -8.48
C VAL A 52 -10.28 -9.78 -8.42
N ILE A 53 -9.16 -9.35 -7.90
CA ILE A 53 -8.70 -7.96 -7.91
C ILE A 53 -7.56 -7.89 -8.91
N GLN A 54 -7.74 -7.12 -9.99
CA GLN A 54 -6.66 -6.82 -10.95
C GLN A 54 -5.84 -5.64 -10.41
N ALA A 55 -4.51 -5.72 -10.50
CA ALA A 55 -3.63 -4.63 -10.14
C ALA A 55 -2.35 -4.63 -10.97
N THR A 56 -1.77 -3.45 -11.18
CA THR A 56 -0.43 -3.35 -11.75
C THR A 56 0.64 -3.47 -10.65
N PRO A 57 1.83 -4.03 -10.96
CA PRO A 57 2.90 -4.13 -9.97
C PRO A 57 3.24 -2.79 -9.31
N GLY A 58 3.20 -2.75 -7.98
CA GLY A 58 3.47 -1.55 -7.19
C GLY A 58 2.33 -0.53 -7.11
N GLU A 59 1.18 -0.80 -7.72
CA GLU A 59 0.00 0.06 -7.65
C GLU A 59 -0.45 0.25 -6.20
N ALA A 60 -0.71 1.51 -5.80
CA ALA A 60 -1.28 1.79 -4.50
C ALA A 60 -2.78 1.44 -4.48
N LEU A 61 -3.16 0.54 -3.58
CA LEU A 61 -4.54 0.06 -3.41
C LEU A 61 -5.05 0.40 -2.01
N LYS A 62 -6.31 0.80 -1.94
CA LYS A 62 -7.10 0.90 -0.73
C LYS A 62 -8.22 -0.13 -0.79
N VAL A 63 -8.09 -1.23 -0.08
CA VAL A 63 -9.17 -2.22 0.04
C VAL A 63 -10.08 -1.82 1.20
N THR A 64 -11.38 -1.68 0.93
CA THR A 64 -12.42 -1.49 1.94
C THR A 64 -13.28 -2.74 1.98
N LEU A 65 -13.48 -3.32 3.16
CA LEU A 65 -14.32 -4.49 3.39
C LEU A 65 -15.50 -4.11 4.27
N THR A 66 -16.71 -4.27 3.75
CA THR A 66 -17.96 -4.12 4.50
C THR A 66 -18.54 -5.49 4.82
N ALA A 67 -18.78 -5.77 6.09
CA ALA A 67 -19.50 -6.98 6.50
C ALA A 67 -21.01 -6.77 6.37
N VAL A 68 -21.64 -7.62 5.56
CA VAL A 68 -23.09 -7.62 5.35
C VAL A 68 -23.68 -8.78 6.15
N SER A 69 -24.04 -8.49 7.39
CA SER A 69 -24.58 -9.48 8.34
C SER A 69 -25.49 -8.79 9.36
N SER A 70 -26.46 -9.52 9.88
CA SER A 70 -27.26 -9.16 11.05
C SER A 70 -26.82 -9.88 12.32
N MET A 71 -25.83 -10.78 12.21
CA MET A 71 -25.33 -11.59 13.32
C MET A 71 -24.34 -10.80 14.18
N ALA A 72 -24.21 -11.23 15.43
CA ALA A 72 -23.21 -10.61 16.33
C ALA A 72 -21.78 -10.84 15.81
N LYS A 73 -20.90 -9.84 16.00
CA LYS A 73 -19.51 -9.88 15.53
C LYS A 73 -18.72 -11.10 16.05
N ALA A 74 -19.09 -11.61 17.22
CA ALA A 74 -18.45 -12.80 17.80
C ALA A 74 -18.81 -14.10 17.06
N GLU A 75 -19.93 -14.10 16.31
CA GLU A 75 -20.46 -15.23 15.59
C GLU A 75 -20.17 -15.15 14.10
N MET A 76 -20.19 -13.91 13.55
CA MET A 76 -19.98 -13.64 12.13
C MET A 76 -19.19 -12.35 11.96
N ALA A 77 -17.94 -12.49 11.56
CA ALA A 77 -17.08 -11.35 11.24
C ALA A 77 -16.15 -11.68 10.08
N HIS A 78 -15.72 -10.67 9.37
CA HIS A 78 -14.89 -10.84 8.18
C HIS A 78 -13.66 -9.95 8.25
N ASN A 79 -12.56 -10.43 7.70
CA ASN A 79 -11.39 -9.61 7.42
C ASN A 79 -10.88 -9.91 6.01
N PHE A 80 -9.97 -9.08 5.55
CA PHE A 80 -9.20 -9.29 4.32
C PHE A 80 -7.75 -9.51 4.74
N VAL A 81 -7.16 -10.63 4.34
CA VAL A 81 -5.75 -10.96 4.58
C VAL A 81 -5.12 -11.39 3.27
N LEU A 82 -4.24 -10.56 2.71
CA LEU A 82 -3.47 -10.84 1.50
C LEU A 82 -2.21 -11.60 1.89
N LEU A 83 -2.06 -12.79 1.32
CA LEU A 83 -0.93 -13.68 1.60
C LEU A 83 0.21 -13.48 0.61
N ALA A 84 1.43 -13.66 1.09
CA ALA A 84 2.61 -13.70 0.25
C ALA A 84 2.53 -14.90 -0.71
N LYS A 85 3.15 -14.75 -1.90
CA LYS A 85 3.19 -15.79 -2.92
C LYS A 85 3.80 -17.09 -2.36
N GLY A 86 3.18 -18.22 -2.68
CA GLY A 86 3.61 -19.54 -2.20
C GLY A 86 3.21 -19.88 -0.75
N THR A 87 2.52 -18.98 -0.05
CA THR A 87 1.98 -19.31 1.28
C THR A 87 0.95 -20.42 1.19
N ASN A 88 1.10 -21.47 1.99
CA ASN A 88 0.07 -22.50 2.12
C ASN A 88 -1.13 -21.91 2.90
N ALA A 89 -2.20 -21.58 2.17
CA ALA A 89 -3.37 -20.92 2.74
C ALA A 89 -4.17 -21.84 3.68
N ASP A 90 -4.15 -23.17 3.47
CA ASP A 90 -4.84 -24.13 4.36
C ASP A 90 -4.16 -24.11 5.75
N SER A 91 -2.83 -24.27 5.78
CA SER A 91 -2.05 -24.20 7.02
C SER A 91 -2.20 -22.84 7.70
N PHE A 92 -2.18 -21.75 6.90
CA PHE A 92 -2.35 -20.40 7.44
C PHE A 92 -3.73 -20.24 8.11
N ALA A 93 -4.81 -20.67 7.46
CA ALA A 93 -6.17 -20.57 7.98
C ALA A 93 -6.39 -21.43 9.23
N MET A 94 -5.77 -22.61 9.29
CA MET A 94 -5.82 -23.46 10.49
C MET A 94 -5.15 -22.79 11.70
N GLU A 95 -3.96 -22.22 11.52
CA GLU A 95 -3.28 -21.49 12.60
C GLU A 95 -4.03 -20.21 12.98
N ALA A 96 -4.59 -19.52 11.99
CA ALA A 96 -5.39 -18.31 12.21
C ALA A 96 -6.62 -18.59 13.08
N ALA A 97 -7.31 -19.71 12.89
CA ALA A 97 -8.46 -20.10 13.69
C ALA A 97 -8.12 -20.24 15.19
N MET A 98 -6.88 -20.57 15.54
CA MET A 98 -6.40 -20.69 16.92
C MET A 98 -5.97 -19.34 17.51
N ALA A 99 -5.76 -18.31 16.69
CA ALA A 99 -5.25 -16.99 17.10
C ALA A 99 -6.37 -16.01 17.49
N ARG A 100 -7.38 -16.45 18.24
CA ARG A 100 -8.56 -15.65 18.60
C ARG A 100 -8.21 -14.33 19.27
N ASN A 101 -7.26 -14.36 20.22
CA ASN A 101 -6.85 -13.17 20.97
C ASN A 101 -6.09 -12.14 20.13
N ASP A 102 -5.61 -12.54 18.95
CA ASP A 102 -4.91 -11.71 17.99
C ASP A 102 -5.82 -11.38 16.77
N GLY A 103 -7.14 -11.47 16.92
CA GLY A 103 -8.12 -11.19 15.86
C GLY A 103 -8.04 -12.19 14.71
N TYR A 104 -7.66 -13.43 15.00
CA TYR A 104 -7.45 -14.52 14.03
C TYR A 104 -6.31 -14.20 13.03
N ILE A 105 -5.29 -13.50 13.50
CA ILE A 105 -4.05 -13.22 12.76
C ILE A 105 -2.88 -13.89 13.49
N PRO A 106 -2.34 -15.01 12.99
CA PRO A 106 -1.28 -15.74 13.68
C PRO A 106 0.04 -14.97 13.61
N LYS A 107 0.57 -14.53 14.77
CA LYS A 107 1.85 -13.81 14.86
C LYS A 107 3.02 -14.60 14.29
N SER A 108 2.98 -15.93 14.42
CA SER A 108 3.96 -16.85 13.85
C SER A 108 4.06 -16.77 12.31
N LYS A 109 3.00 -16.32 11.65
CA LYS A 109 2.89 -16.18 10.19
C LYS A 109 2.95 -14.75 9.68
N ALA A 110 3.36 -13.79 10.51
CA ALA A 110 3.41 -12.37 10.13
C ALA A 110 4.18 -12.12 8.81
N ALA A 111 5.28 -12.84 8.58
CA ALA A 111 6.06 -12.76 7.34
C ALA A 111 5.31 -13.22 6.08
N SER A 112 4.22 -13.98 6.24
CA SER A 112 3.38 -14.45 5.13
C SER A 112 2.22 -13.49 4.80
N ILE A 113 2.11 -12.35 5.50
CA ILE A 113 1.03 -11.38 5.32
C ILE A 113 1.57 -10.14 4.63
N LEU A 114 1.00 -9.80 3.47
CA LEU A 114 1.35 -8.58 2.72
C LEU A 114 0.47 -7.40 3.14
N ALA A 115 -0.81 -7.65 3.42
CA ALA A 115 -1.76 -6.65 3.88
C ALA A 115 -2.91 -7.32 4.64
N GLN A 116 -3.47 -6.61 5.61
CA GLN A 116 -4.61 -7.12 6.36
C GLN A 116 -5.49 -6.00 6.92
N THR A 117 -6.79 -6.28 7.05
CA THR A 117 -7.72 -5.44 7.81
C THR A 117 -7.93 -6.03 9.20
N LYS A 118 -8.54 -5.24 10.09
CA LYS A 118 -9.18 -5.76 11.30
C LYS A 118 -10.41 -6.58 10.92
N LEU A 119 -11.00 -7.28 11.90
CA LEU A 119 -12.32 -7.92 11.74
C LEU A 119 -13.43 -6.87 11.69
N ALA A 120 -14.32 -7.01 10.70
CA ALA A 120 -15.57 -6.28 10.57
C ALA A 120 -16.73 -7.17 10.97
N GLY A 121 -17.55 -6.75 11.94
CA GLY A 121 -18.86 -7.32 12.26
C GLY A 121 -19.95 -6.72 11.37
N GLY A 122 -21.18 -7.23 11.46
CA GLY A 122 -22.28 -6.78 10.63
C GLY A 122 -22.47 -5.26 10.61
N GLY A 123 -22.55 -4.68 9.42
CA GLY A 123 -22.64 -3.24 9.18
C GLY A 123 -21.32 -2.47 9.30
N GLU A 124 -20.25 -3.07 9.82
CA GLU A 124 -18.93 -2.40 9.92
C GLU A 124 -18.20 -2.42 8.59
N THR A 125 -17.41 -1.37 8.36
CA THR A 125 -16.46 -1.29 7.26
C THR A 125 -15.06 -1.09 7.82
N VAL A 126 -14.10 -1.88 7.35
CA VAL A 126 -12.68 -1.80 7.67
C VAL A 126 -11.87 -1.59 6.40
N GLU A 127 -10.66 -1.06 6.54
CA GLU A 127 -9.82 -0.78 5.38
C GLU A 127 -8.34 -1.07 5.61
N VAL A 128 -7.62 -1.25 4.52
CA VAL A 128 -6.16 -1.33 4.47
C VAL A 128 -5.66 -0.65 3.20
N ILE A 129 -4.55 0.08 3.33
CA ILE A 129 -3.83 0.66 2.20
C ILE A 129 -2.50 -0.08 2.07
N PHE A 130 -2.18 -0.52 0.87
CA PHE A 130 -0.92 -1.21 0.56
C PHE A 130 -0.54 -1.02 -0.90
N ASN A 131 0.71 -1.29 -1.23
CA ASN A 131 1.12 -1.39 -2.63
C ASN A 131 1.01 -2.83 -3.10
N ALA A 132 0.41 -3.04 -4.28
CA ALA A 132 0.40 -4.35 -4.93
C ALA A 132 1.84 -4.88 -5.05
N PRO A 133 2.05 -6.21 -4.90
CA PRO A 133 3.37 -6.79 -5.04
C PRO A 133 4.04 -6.39 -6.35
N LYS A 134 5.35 -6.12 -6.30
CA LYS A 134 6.13 -5.78 -7.51
C LYS A 134 6.36 -6.98 -8.41
N GLU A 135 6.40 -8.18 -7.84
CA GLU A 135 6.52 -9.42 -8.60
C GLU A 135 5.14 -9.81 -9.15
N PRO A 136 4.97 -9.92 -10.48
CA PRO A 136 3.70 -10.36 -11.06
C PRO A 136 3.32 -11.78 -10.65
N GLY A 137 2.03 -12.04 -10.57
CA GLY A 137 1.52 -13.36 -10.27
C GLY A 137 0.21 -13.33 -9.50
N GLU A 138 -0.22 -14.49 -9.04
CA GLU A 138 -1.43 -14.65 -8.25
C GLU A 138 -1.08 -14.63 -6.76
N TYR A 139 -1.79 -13.79 -6.01
CA TYR A 139 -1.69 -13.67 -4.56
C TYR A 139 -3.07 -13.93 -3.97
N MET A 140 -3.16 -14.93 -3.10
CA MET A 140 -4.45 -15.26 -2.48
C MET A 140 -4.79 -14.26 -1.37
N TYR A 141 -6.03 -13.79 -1.31
CA TYR A 141 -6.57 -13.15 -0.13
C TYR A 141 -7.69 -14.00 0.48
N ILE A 142 -7.76 -14.02 1.80
CA ILE A 142 -8.67 -14.89 2.55
C ILE A 142 -9.32 -14.14 3.71
N CYS A 143 -10.46 -14.67 4.18
CA CYS A 143 -10.98 -14.38 5.50
C CYS A 143 -10.43 -15.39 6.51
N THR A 144 -9.89 -14.91 7.62
CA THR A 144 -9.29 -15.79 8.64
C THR A 144 -10.23 -16.09 9.81
N PHE A 145 -11.46 -15.55 9.81
CA PHE A 145 -12.45 -15.93 10.80
C PHE A 145 -12.71 -17.44 10.69
N PRO A 146 -12.84 -18.18 11.82
CA PRO A 146 -12.92 -19.63 11.82
C PRO A 146 -13.99 -20.18 10.85
N GLY A 147 -13.60 -21.14 10.02
CA GLY A 147 -14.49 -21.80 9.05
C GLY A 147 -14.65 -21.05 7.73
N HIS A 148 -14.42 -19.73 7.67
CA HIS A 148 -14.74 -18.92 6.48
C HIS A 148 -13.89 -19.26 5.25
N TYR A 149 -12.57 -19.44 5.44
CA TYR A 149 -11.69 -19.85 4.36
C TYR A 149 -12.11 -21.19 3.75
N ILE A 150 -12.42 -22.19 4.60
CA ILE A 150 -12.89 -23.53 4.15
C ILE A 150 -14.25 -23.40 3.49
N GLY A 151 -15.14 -22.52 3.99
CA GLY A 151 -16.41 -22.18 3.37
C GLY A 151 -16.30 -21.46 2.01
N GLY A 152 -15.06 -21.14 1.58
CA GLY A 152 -14.81 -20.55 0.27
C GLY A 152 -14.62 -19.02 0.28
N MET A 153 -14.47 -18.39 1.46
CA MET A 153 -14.22 -16.95 1.57
C MET A 153 -12.78 -16.61 1.24
N LYS A 154 -12.49 -16.60 -0.04
CA LYS A 154 -11.19 -16.35 -0.64
C LYS A 154 -11.31 -15.72 -2.02
N GLY A 155 -10.22 -15.07 -2.47
CA GLY A 155 -10.09 -14.51 -3.80
C GLY A 155 -8.62 -14.37 -4.17
N LYS A 156 -8.35 -13.73 -5.31
CA LYS A 156 -7.01 -13.52 -5.85
C LYS A 156 -6.78 -12.06 -6.19
N LEU A 157 -5.59 -11.57 -5.90
CA LEU A 157 -4.99 -10.38 -6.49
C LEU A 157 -4.07 -10.85 -7.63
N ILE A 158 -4.22 -10.28 -8.84
CA ILE A 158 -3.48 -10.68 -10.05
C ILE A 158 -2.82 -9.46 -10.66
#